data_c691e20a2ba0c9b9b17b4d81972a557e
#
_entry.id   c691e20a2ba0c9b9b17b4d81972a557e
#
_cell.length_a   1.000
_cell.length_b   1.000
_cell.length_c   1.000
_cell.angle_alpha   90.00
_cell.angle_beta   90.00
_cell.angle_gamma   90.00
#
_symmetry.space_group_name_H-M   'P 1'
#
loop_
_entity.id
_entity.type
_entity.pdbx_description
1 polymer ?
#
loop_
_entity_poly.entity_id
_entity_poly.type
_entity_poly.pdbx_seq_one_letter_code
_entity_poly.pdbx_strand_id
1 'polypeptide(L)'
;MSQPLFHRRNRAMALTGLLMAALLSSCTTMKDETPEPPPVPQLGGPDDLTSPRYAPLSYKQFASRAKRGKLGGTEVEEQRYSVLRDAALAYGAQAGFERRSWEIMNDLERESVKLSETFNFNRVAFKAPRETGYVLPPVITRATAAINVTDNGRKSVAADEYYRIEEPGRLVAILPTWRDYLVLPLDTPREPDDRLLPQDDDETKIWSQYLDEGWSQGEQQADAALQENMNLLRRDYLGMVEYRKAVEAGLITNLVLKSSETRAAGNVDELYIGERRVEIDDAARFVKNPARWKPIQRRFQVAK
;
A
#
# COMPACT_ATOMS: atom_id res chain seq x y z
N MET A 1 55.45 11.12 42.19
CA MET A 1 55.30 10.84 43.65
C MET A 1 54.18 9.89 43.78
N SER A 2 54.48 8.70 43.89
CA SER A 2 54.49 7.77 45.05
C SER A 2 53.20 6.94 45.09
N GLN A 3 53.33 5.72 44.62
CA GLN A 3 52.70 4.53 45.21
C GLN A 3 53.12 4.39 46.67
N PRO A 4 52.61 3.50 47.52
CA PRO A 4 52.46 2.05 47.34
C PRO A 4 51.23 1.41 48.07
N LEU A 5 50.82 0.21 47.67
CA LEU A 5 51.17 -1.16 48.12
C LEU A 5 50.70 -1.60 49.52
N PHE A 6 50.19 -2.81 49.54
CA PHE A 6 50.36 -3.93 50.51
C PHE A 6 49.06 -4.56 51.01
N HIS A 7 48.84 -5.78 50.64
CA HIS A 7 49.12 -7.09 51.28
C HIS A 7 48.05 -7.50 52.28
N ARG A 8 47.56 -8.65 52.36
CA ARG A 8 47.89 -10.07 52.44
C ARG A 8 46.80 -10.82 53.16
N ARG A 9 46.46 -11.96 52.67
CA ARG A 9 46.61 -13.36 53.21
C ARG A 9 45.61 -13.82 54.29
N ASN A 10 44.95 -14.87 54.15
CA ASN A 10 45.18 -16.28 54.34
C ASN A 10 43.95 -17.01 54.89
N ARG A 11 43.70 -18.21 54.31
CA ARG A 11 43.55 -19.56 54.96
C ARG A 11 42.37 -19.73 55.88
N ALA A 12 41.60 -20.80 55.87
CA ALA A 12 41.86 -22.22 55.68
C ALA A 12 40.51 -22.95 55.60
N MET A 13 40.44 -24.01 54.81
CA MET A 13 40.22 -25.41 55.18
C MET A 13 39.01 -25.77 56.07
N ALA A 14 38.13 -26.58 55.54
CA ALA A 14 37.88 -28.00 55.84
C ALA A 14 36.54 -28.40 55.18
N LEU A 15 36.55 -29.33 54.31
CA LEU A 15 36.30 -30.77 54.36
C LEU A 15 34.91 -31.18 54.94
N THR A 16 34.26 -31.92 54.13
CA THR A 16 33.39 -33.08 54.27
C THR A 16 31.99 -32.93 53.75
N GLY A 17 31.62 -33.90 52.93
CA GLY A 17 30.27 -34.36 52.79
C GLY A 17 29.83 -34.74 51.37
N LEU A 18 30.22 -35.90 50.93
CA LEU A 18 29.71 -36.67 49.82
C LEU A 18 28.20 -36.89 49.92
N LEU A 19 27.43 -36.46 48.96
CA LEU A 19 26.21 -37.17 48.58
C LEU A 19 25.88 -36.98 47.11
N MET A 20 26.00 -38.07 46.35
CA MET A 20 25.53 -38.23 44.99
C MET A 20 24.03 -38.06 44.92
N ALA A 21 23.56 -37.16 44.06
CA ALA A 21 22.25 -37.28 43.43
C ALA A 21 22.39 -36.83 41.99
N ALA A 22 22.37 -37.81 41.10
CA ALA A 22 22.30 -37.63 39.68
C ALA A 22 20.92 -37.04 39.33
N LEU A 23 20.89 -35.75 38.96
CA LEU A 23 19.78 -35.14 38.25
C LEU A 23 20.22 -34.95 36.80
N LEU A 24 19.69 -35.83 35.97
CA LEU A 24 19.70 -35.70 34.53
C LEU A 24 19.04 -34.35 34.14
N SER A 25 19.86 -33.34 33.90
CA SER A 25 19.40 -32.12 33.25
C SER A 25 19.05 -32.45 31.84
N SER A 26 17.77 -32.67 31.56
CA SER A 26 17.23 -32.59 30.22
C SER A 26 17.41 -31.15 29.75
N CYS A 27 18.44 -30.89 28.96
CA CYS A 27 18.48 -29.72 28.08
C CYS A 27 17.35 -29.86 27.06
N THR A 28 16.17 -29.39 27.39
CA THR A 28 15.21 -28.99 26.36
C THR A 28 15.80 -27.77 25.69
N THR A 29 16.38 -27.96 24.53
CA THR A 29 16.59 -26.90 23.56
C THR A 29 15.23 -26.25 23.32
N MET A 30 14.97 -25.12 23.92
CA MET A 30 13.94 -24.20 23.45
C MET A 30 14.34 -23.87 22.01
N LYS A 31 13.67 -24.50 21.05
CA LYS A 31 13.59 -23.96 19.71
C LYS A 31 12.98 -22.57 19.89
N ASP A 32 13.76 -21.56 19.58
CA ASP A 32 13.28 -20.22 19.34
C ASP A 32 12.37 -20.31 18.08
N GLU A 33 11.12 -20.70 18.31
CA GLU A 33 10.07 -20.49 17.31
C GLU A 33 9.77 -18.99 17.33
N THR A 34 10.57 -18.21 16.61
CA THR A 34 10.08 -16.95 16.07
C THR A 34 8.78 -17.30 15.36
N PRO A 35 7.63 -16.71 15.75
CA PRO A 35 6.38 -16.96 15.05
C PRO A 35 6.64 -16.63 13.58
N GLU A 36 6.49 -17.64 12.74
CA GLU A 36 6.55 -17.47 11.30
C GLU A 36 5.59 -16.36 10.93
N PRO A 37 6.04 -15.28 10.26
CA PRO A 37 5.12 -14.22 9.86
C PRO A 37 3.99 -14.89 9.08
N PRO A 38 2.73 -14.47 9.28
CA PRO A 38 1.60 -15.04 8.56
C PRO A 38 1.96 -15.05 7.07
N PRO A 39 1.67 -16.14 6.35
CA PRO A 39 2.02 -16.26 4.95
C PRO A 39 1.48 -15.01 4.25
N VAL A 40 2.39 -14.22 3.70
CA VAL A 40 2.02 -13.09 2.85
C VAL A 40 1.11 -13.72 1.79
N PRO A 41 -0.14 -13.22 1.61
CA PRO A 41 -0.97 -13.71 0.53
C PRO A 41 -0.12 -13.61 -0.73
N GLN A 42 0.34 -14.73 -1.26
CA GLN A 42 0.92 -14.73 -2.58
C GLN A 42 -0.22 -14.32 -3.47
N LEU A 43 -0.16 -13.09 -3.97
CA LEU A 43 -0.99 -12.66 -5.07
C LEU A 43 -0.72 -13.70 -6.15
N GLY A 44 -1.59 -14.68 -6.23
CA GLY A 44 -1.56 -15.67 -7.29
C GLY A 44 -1.50 -14.95 -8.61
N GLY A 45 -0.91 -15.56 -9.61
CA GLY A 45 -0.94 -15.00 -10.96
C GLY A 45 -2.40 -14.72 -11.37
N PRO A 46 -2.61 -14.00 -12.49
CA PRO A 46 -3.94 -13.62 -12.97
C PRO A 46 -4.97 -14.76 -13.00
N ASP A 47 -4.52 -15.98 -13.19
CA ASP A 47 -5.37 -17.19 -13.19
C ASP A 47 -5.98 -17.51 -11.81
N ASP A 48 -5.36 -17.10 -10.71
CA ASP A 48 -5.87 -17.36 -9.36
C ASP A 48 -7.02 -16.42 -8.98
N LEU A 49 -7.05 -15.20 -9.51
CA LEU A 49 -8.11 -14.21 -9.24
C LEU A 49 -9.43 -14.56 -9.95
N THR A 50 -9.35 -15.31 -11.04
CA THR A 50 -10.52 -15.73 -11.84
C THR A 50 -11.03 -17.13 -11.50
N SER A 51 -10.34 -17.84 -10.58
CA SER A 51 -10.72 -19.19 -10.20
C SER A 51 -12.06 -19.21 -9.45
N PRO A 52 -13.03 -20.08 -9.83
CA PRO A 52 -14.33 -20.18 -9.16
C PRO A 52 -14.26 -20.44 -7.65
N ARG A 53 -13.17 -21.06 -7.18
CA ARG A 53 -12.98 -21.36 -5.75
C ARG A 53 -12.69 -20.11 -4.90
N TYR A 54 -12.28 -19.01 -5.53
CA TYR A 54 -11.99 -17.74 -4.85
C TYR A 54 -13.11 -16.71 -5.01
N ALA A 55 -14.19 -17.05 -5.75
CA ALA A 55 -15.32 -16.15 -5.84
C ALA A 55 -15.98 -16.01 -4.47
N PRO A 56 -16.07 -14.78 -3.91
CA PRO A 56 -16.80 -14.55 -2.67
C PRO A 56 -18.27 -14.96 -2.82
N LEU A 57 -18.90 -15.27 -1.70
CA LEU A 57 -20.30 -15.62 -1.70
C LEU A 57 -21.15 -14.52 -2.35
N SER A 58 -22.11 -14.91 -3.17
CA SER A 58 -23.12 -13.96 -3.64
C SER A 58 -23.98 -13.52 -2.46
N TYR A 59 -24.61 -12.32 -2.56
CA TYR A 59 -25.50 -11.81 -1.51
C TYR A 59 -26.52 -12.87 -1.03
N LYS A 60 -27.16 -13.61 -1.95
CA LYS A 60 -28.13 -14.65 -1.62
C LYS A 60 -27.55 -15.81 -0.79
N GLN A 61 -26.34 -16.24 -1.10
CA GLN A 61 -25.63 -17.28 -0.34
C GLN A 61 -25.19 -16.76 1.02
N PHE A 62 -24.76 -15.50 1.07
CA PHE A 62 -24.32 -14.83 2.27
C PHE A 62 -25.47 -14.61 3.26
N ALA A 63 -26.58 -14.02 2.80
CA ALA A 63 -27.77 -13.77 3.60
C ALA A 63 -28.42 -15.06 4.15
N SER A 64 -28.27 -16.19 3.46
CA SER A 64 -28.82 -17.47 3.91
C SER A 64 -28.08 -18.13 5.09
N ARG A 65 -26.85 -17.68 5.40
CA ARG A 65 -26.04 -18.23 6.51
C ARG A 65 -26.49 -17.75 7.90
N ALA A 66 -27.22 -16.63 7.97
CA ALA A 66 -27.61 -15.97 9.21
C ALA A 66 -28.91 -16.52 9.81
N LYS A 67 -28.96 -17.80 10.21
CA LYS A 67 -30.14 -18.34 10.95
C LYS A 67 -29.72 -19.24 12.10
N ARG A 68 -29.92 -18.79 13.36
CA ARG A 68 -30.03 -19.68 14.56
C ARG A 68 -30.55 -18.97 15.81
N GLY A 69 -31.55 -19.57 16.46
CA GLY A 69 -31.83 -19.84 17.88
C GLY A 69 -32.21 -18.71 18.87
N LYS A 70 -33.23 -18.88 19.66
CA LYS A 70 -34.04 -17.94 20.44
C LYS A 70 -33.54 -17.71 21.89
N LEU A 71 -33.56 -16.45 22.40
CA LEU A 71 -33.49 -16.08 23.85
C LEU A 71 -34.25 -14.75 24.07
N GLY A 72 -35.10 -14.63 25.10
CA GLY A 72 -35.99 -13.51 25.28
C GLY A 72 -35.72 -12.58 26.48
N GLY A 73 -36.30 -11.35 26.47
CA GLY A 73 -36.36 -10.37 27.58
C GLY A 73 -36.36 -8.89 27.13
N THR A 74 -37.23 -8.05 27.68
CA THR A 74 -37.78 -6.79 27.12
C THR A 74 -36.96 -5.49 27.32
N GLU A 75 -36.11 -5.32 28.27
CA GLU A 75 -35.26 -4.10 28.44
C GLU A 75 -33.87 -4.28 27.82
N VAL A 76 -33.50 -5.50 27.52
CA VAL A 76 -32.29 -5.90 26.81
C VAL A 76 -32.49 -5.75 25.28
N GLU A 77 -33.73 -5.64 24.81
CA GLU A 77 -34.08 -5.69 23.37
C GLU A 77 -33.57 -4.48 22.59
N GLU A 78 -33.71 -3.24 23.08
CA GLU A 78 -33.21 -2.07 22.33
C GLU A 78 -31.68 -2.04 22.19
N GLN A 79 -30.97 -2.40 23.28
CA GLN A 79 -29.51 -2.52 23.22
C GLN A 79 -29.10 -3.69 22.33
N ARG A 80 -29.83 -4.80 22.38
CA ARG A 80 -29.59 -5.94 21.52
C ARG A 80 -29.80 -5.60 20.05
N TYR A 81 -30.90 -4.91 19.72
CA TYR A 81 -31.18 -4.49 18.35
C TYR A 81 -30.13 -3.54 17.80
N SER A 82 -29.58 -2.62 18.62
CA SER A 82 -28.51 -1.73 18.15
C SER A 82 -27.23 -2.51 17.87
N VAL A 83 -26.84 -3.45 18.73
CA VAL A 83 -25.65 -4.29 18.52
C VAL A 83 -25.83 -5.21 17.31
N LEU A 84 -27.02 -5.79 17.14
CA LEU A 84 -27.35 -6.63 15.99
C LEU A 84 -27.29 -5.87 14.68
N ARG A 85 -27.84 -4.65 14.66
CA ARG A 85 -27.77 -3.71 13.53
C ARG A 85 -26.33 -3.41 13.16
N ASP A 86 -25.52 -3.00 14.14
CA ASP A 86 -24.13 -2.61 13.89
C ASP A 86 -23.29 -3.80 13.40
N ALA A 87 -23.55 -5.00 13.92
CA ALA A 87 -22.90 -6.24 13.46
C ALA A 87 -23.35 -6.60 12.02
N ALA A 88 -24.64 -6.48 11.71
CA ALA A 88 -25.17 -6.74 10.37
C ALA A 88 -24.60 -5.76 9.33
N LEU A 89 -24.58 -4.46 9.66
CA LEU A 89 -23.98 -3.42 8.81
C LEU A 89 -22.52 -3.71 8.53
N ALA A 90 -21.72 -3.97 9.58
CA ALA A 90 -20.30 -4.21 9.44
C ALA A 90 -20.01 -5.48 8.63
N TYR A 91 -20.74 -6.55 8.89
CA TYR A 91 -20.57 -7.81 8.18
C TYR A 91 -21.02 -7.72 6.71
N GLY A 92 -22.15 -7.05 6.46
CA GLY A 92 -22.65 -6.75 5.10
C GLY A 92 -21.64 -5.91 4.32
N ALA A 93 -21.10 -4.85 4.94
CA ALA A 93 -20.17 -3.96 4.28
C ALA A 93 -18.84 -4.68 3.91
N GLN A 94 -18.31 -5.52 4.79
CA GLN A 94 -17.12 -6.31 4.48
C GLN A 94 -17.36 -7.27 3.31
N ALA A 95 -18.49 -7.98 3.32
CA ALA A 95 -18.81 -8.95 2.27
C ALA A 95 -19.16 -8.29 0.94
N GLY A 96 -19.89 -7.16 0.96
CA GLY A 96 -20.19 -6.37 -0.23
C GLY A 96 -18.94 -5.80 -0.85
N PHE A 97 -18.01 -5.27 -0.02
CA PHE A 97 -16.72 -4.77 -0.47
C PHE A 97 -15.88 -5.88 -1.12
N GLU A 98 -15.74 -7.04 -0.46
CA GLU A 98 -14.98 -8.18 -0.99
C GLU A 98 -15.57 -8.67 -2.31
N ARG A 99 -16.90 -8.86 -2.35
CA ARG A 99 -17.58 -9.32 -3.57
C ARG A 99 -17.38 -8.35 -4.72
N ARG A 100 -17.57 -7.05 -4.49
CA ARG A 100 -17.41 -6.02 -5.50
C ARG A 100 -15.94 -5.88 -5.94
N SER A 101 -15.01 -5.92 -5.00
CA SER A 101 -13.57 -5.89 -5.31
C SER A 101 -13.17 -7.06 -6.20
N TRP A 102 -13.68 -8.26 -5.94
CA TRP A 102 -13.44 -9.42 -6.79
C TRP A 102 -14.01 -9.23 -8.22
N GLU A 103 -15.20 -8.67 -8.36
CA GLU A 103 -15.80 -8.35 -9.66
C GLU A 103 -14.96 -7.33 -10.42
N ILE A 104 -14.55 -6.26 -9.74
CA ILE A 104 -13.66 -5.23 -10.28
C ILE A 104 -12.34 -5.85 -10.77
N MET A 105 -11.72 -6.71 -9.96
CA MET A 105 -10.47 -7.37 -10.33
C MET A 105 -10.59 -8.22 -11.58
N ASN A 106 -11.71 -8.95 -11.74
CA ASN A 106 -11.98 -9.71 -12.95
C ASN A 106 -12.17 -8.81 -14.18
N ASP A 107 -12.82 -7.66 -14.01
CA ASP A 107 -13.01 -6.69 -15.09
C ASP A 107 -11.67 -6.06 -15.51
N LEU A 108 -10.84 -5.68 -14.55
CA LEU A 108 -9.50 -5.15 -14.80
C LEU A 108 -8.61 -6.18 -15.51
N GLU A 109 -8.70 -7.44 -15.15
CA GLU A 109 -7.91 -8.50 -15.79
C GLU A 109 -8.36 -8.74 -17.23
N ARG A 110 -9.65 -8.67 -17.52
CA ARG A 110 -10.16 -8.71 -18.92
C ARG A 110 -9.64 -7.55 -19.77
N GLU A 111 -9.42 -6.39 -19.17
CA GLU A 111 -8.88 -5.20 -19.84
C GLU A 111 -7.33 -5.06 -19.69
N SER A 112 -6.64 -6.08 -19.16
CA SER A 112 -5.22 -6.04 -18.76
C SER A 112 -4.29 -5.62 -19.89
N VAL A 113 -4.54 -6.06 -21.12
CA VAL A 113 -3.75 -5.69 -22.30
C VAL A 113 -3.86 -4.20 -22.58
N LYS A 114 -5.08 -3.65 -22.61
CA LYS A 114 -5.30 -2.22 -22.86
C LYS A 114 -4.73 -1.35 -21.74
N LEU A 115 -4.88 -1.79 -20.48
CA LEU A 115 -4.32 -1.09 -19.33
C LEU A 115 -2.79 -1.06 -19.40
N SER A 116 -2.15 -2.18 -19.76
CA SER A 116 -0.69 -2.30 -19.89
C SER A 116 -0.15 -1.46 -21.07
N GLU A 117 -0.90 -1.33 -22.16
CA GLU A 117 -0.53 -0.48 -23.29
C GLU A 117 -0.72 1.02 -22.98
N THR A 118 -1.82 1.37 -22.28
CA THR A 118 -2.17 2.74 -21.93
C THR A 118 -1.22 3.31 -20.88
N PHE A 119 -1.00 2.55 -19.81
CA PHE A 119 -0.17 2.93 -18.66
C PHE A 119 1.19 2.22 -18.70
N ASN A 120 1.88 2.32 -19.80
CA ASN A 120 3.19 1.71 -19.99
C ASN A 120 4.30 2.59 -19.41
N PHE A 121 4.69 2.31 -18.18
CA PHE A 121 5.74 3.06 -17.48
C PHE A 121 7.12 2.97 -18.15
N ASN A 122 7.37 1.94 -18.98
CA ASN A 122 8.60 1.89 -19.80
C ASN A 122 8.74 3.07 -20.77
N ARG A 123 7.62 3.70 -21.15
CA ARG A 123 7.64 4.86 -22.06
C ARG A 123 8.02 6.17 -21.37
N VAL A 124 7.85 6.25 -20.06
CA VAL A 124 8.09 7.47 -19.28
C VAL A 124 9.32 7.39 -18.40
N ALA A 125 9.67 6.22 -17.90
CA ALA A 125 10.84 5.97 -17.07
C ALA A 125 12.15 5.97 -17.89
N PHE A 126 13.27 6.06 -17.18
CA PHE A 126 14.61 5.95 -17.75
C PHE A 126 15.34 4.76 -17.12
N LYS A 127 16.21 4.10 -17.88
CA LYS A 127 17.13 3.12 -17.29
C LYS A 127 18.17 3.84 -16.45
N ALA A 128 18.39 3.36 -15.25
CA ALA A 128 19.49 3.85 -14.42
C ALA A 128 20.85 3.41 -15.01
N PRO A 129 21.92 4.20 -14.85
CA PRO A 129 23.26 3.81 -15.28
C PRO A 129 23.68 2.46 -14.68
N ARG A 130 24.51 1.71 -15.42
CA ARG A 130 25.12 0.45 -14.95
C ARG A 130 24.12 -0.64 -14.55
N GLU A 131 22.91 -0.61 -15.13
CA GLU A 131 21.85 -1.61 -14.87
C GLU A 131 21.41 -1.70 -13.39
N THR A 132 21.47 -0.58 -12.67
CA THR A 132 21.05 -0.52 -11.26
C THR A 132 19.55 -0.28 -11.07
N GLY A 133 18.74 -0.56 -12.10
CA GLY A 133 17.29 -0.39 -12.07
C GLY A 133 16.80 0.73 -12.99
N TYR A 134 15.80 1.44 -12.53
CA TYR A 134 15.13 2.49 -13.31
C TYR A 134 15.00 3.78 -12.50
N VAL A 135 14.82 4.87 -13.19
CA VAL A 135 14.47 6.18 -12.64
C VAL A 135 13.04 6.50 -13.04
N LEU A 136 12.17 6.64 -12.08
CA LEU A 136 10.86 7.24 -12.30
C LEU A 136 11.02 8.77 -12.27
N PRO A 137 10.56 9.48 -13.32
CA PRO A 137 10.59 10.93 -13.32
C PRO A 137 9.65 11.52 -12.27
N PRO A 138 9.82 12.80 -11.95
CA PRO A 138 8.86 13.51 -11.11
C PRO A 138 7.44 13.48 -11.70
N VAL A 139 6.46 13.44 -10.84
CA VAL A 139 5.04 13.63 -11.19
C VAL A 139 4.73 15.13 -11.12
N ILE A 140 4.36 15.70 -12.24
CA ILE A 140 4.01 17.12 -12.34
C ILE A 140 2.52 17.27 -12.65
N THR A 141 1.84 18.12 -11.87
CA THR A 141 0.51 18.59 -12.20
C THR A 141 0.57 19.96 -12.88
N ARG A 142 -0.33 20.20 -13.82
CA ARG A 142 -0.50 21.45 -14.50
C ARG A 142 -1.95 21.90 -14.39
N ALA A 143 -2.15 23.14 -14.00
CA ALA A 143 -3.45 23.80 -14.03
C ALA A 143 -3.37 25.06 -14.92
N THR A 144 -4.46 25.35 -15.61
CA THR A 144 -4.63 26.58 -16.40
C THR A 144 -5.58 27.51 -15.69
N ALA A 145 -5.36 28.80 -15.83
CA ALA A 145 -6.17 29.84 -15.17
C ALA A 145 -6.29 29.62 -13.65
N ALA A 146 -5.16 29.32 -13.00
CA ALA A 146 -5.13 29.05 -11.57
C ALA A 146 -5.30 30.35 -10.78
N ILE A 147 -6.24 30.36 -9.85
CA ILE A 147 -6.44 31.45 -8.90
C ILE A 147 -6.22 30.91 -7.50
N ASN A 148 -5.34 31.55 -6.76
CA ASN A 148 -5.07 31.23 -5.36
C ASN A 148 -5.43 32.43 -4.49
N VAL A 149 -6.38 32.23 -3.57
CA VAL A 149 -6.81 33.27 -2.62
C VAL A 149 -6.26 32.88 -1.24
N THR A 150 -5.48 33.80 -0.69
CA THR A 150 -4.82 33.61 0.61
C THR A 150 -5.15 34.78 1.54
N ASP A 151 -4.71 34.69 2.79
CA ASP A 151 -4.87 35.78 3.78
C ASP A 151 -6.34 36.16 3.99
N ASN A 152 -7.21 35.17 4.24
CA ASN A 152 -8.65 35.33 4.46
C ASN A 152 -9.35 36.18 3.37
N GLY A 153 -8.99 36.00 2.12
CA GLY A 153 -9.59 36.71 1.00
C GLY A 153 -8.93 38.04 0.67
N ARG A 154 -7.91 38.46 1.42
CA ARG A 154 -7.25 39.76 1.19
C ARG A 154 -6.24 39.74 0.05
N LYS A 155 -5.74 38.56 -0.34
CA LYS A 155 -4.74 38.43 -1.38
C LYS A 155 -5.19 37.40 -2.38
N SER A 156 -5.22 37.77 -3.67
CA SER A 156 -5.48 36.86 -4.78
C SER A 156 -4.29 36.89 -5.73
N VAL A 157 -3.84 35.73 -6.13
CA VAL A 157 -2.81 35.54 -7.14
C VAL A 157 -3.42 34.73 -8.28
N ALA A 158 -3.44 35.28 -9.47
CA ALA A 158 -3.85 34.58 -10.69
C ALA A 158 -2.62 34.23 -11.54
N ALA A 159 -2.65 33.05 -12.14
CA ALA A 159 -1.64 32.61 -13.06
C ALA A 159 -2.30 31.93 -14.27
N ASP A 160 -1.83 32.23 -15.47
CA ASP A 160 -2.32 31.58 -16.70
C ASP A 160 -2.01 30.09 -16.69
N GLU A 161 -0.84 29.73 -16.19
CA GLU A 161 -0.41 28.35 -16.00
C GLU A 161 0.26 28.19 -14.62
N TYR A 162 -0.09 27.12 -13.94
CA TYR A 162 0.48 26.72 -12.66
C TYR A 162 1.02 25.31 -12.77
N TYR A 163 2.26 25.11 -12.39
CA TYR A 163 2.92 23.80 -12.35
C TYR A 163 3.35 23.46 -10.93
N ARG A 164 3.16 22.23 -10.54
CA ARG A 164 3.57 21.70 -9.23
C ARG A 164 4.20 20.32 -9.38
N ILE A 165 5.28 20.07 -8.67
CA ILE A 165 5.83 18.73 -8.48
C ILE A 165 5.07 18.09 -7.32
N GLU A 166 4.27 17.08 -7.60
CA GLU A 166 3.54 16.30 -6.58
C GLU A 166 4.44 15.24 -5.97
N GLU A 167 5.20 14.52 -6.81
CA GLU A 167 6.12 13.49 -6.40
C GLU A 167 7.51 13.79 -6.99
N PRO A 168 8.59 13.74 -6.18
CA PRO A 168 9.94 13.85 -6.71
C PRO A 168 10.32 12.62 -7.53
N GLY A 169 11.31 12.77 -8.42
CA GLY A 169 11.86 11.63 -9.14
C GLY A 169 12.56 10.66 -8.17
N ARG A 170 12.48 9.37 -8.45
CA ARG A 170 13.02 8.33 -7.58
C ARG A 170 13.63 7.15 -8.35
N LEU A 171 14.57 6.47 -7.73
CA LEU A 171 15.13 5.20 -8.21
C LEU A 171 14.22 4.05 -7.78
N VAL A 172 13.99 3.11 -8.69
CA VAL A 172 13.22 1.90 -8.44
C VAL A 172 13.93 0.69 -9.04
N ALA A 173 13.86 -0.44 -8.38
CA ALA A 173 14.42 -1.69 -8.91
C ALA A 173 13.57 -2.23 -10.08
N ILE A 174 12.26 -2.13 -9.95
CA ILE A 174 11.26 -2.61 -10.92
C ILE A 174 10.30 -1.48 -11.19
N LEU A 175 9.88 -1.33 -12.45
CA LEU A 175 8.89 -0.33 -12.83
C LEU A 175 7.51 -0.74 -12.32
N PRO A 176 6.72 0.23 -11.82
CA PRO A 176 5.35 -0.04 -11.46
C PRO A 176 4.52 -0.38 -12.71
N THR A 177 3.44 -1.08 -12.46
CA THR A 177 2.42 -1.43 -13.44
C THR A 177 1.08 -0.86 -13.01
N TRP A 178 0.07 -0.95 -13.82
CA TRP A 178 -1.29 -0.57 -13.43
C TRP A 178 -1.79 -1.41 -12.24
N ARG A 179 -1.30 -2.66 -12.08
CA ARG A 179 -1.65 -3.54 -10.97
C ARG A 179 -1.23 -2.99 -9.61
N ASP A 180 -0.07 -2.36 -9.56
CA ASP A 180 0.46 -1.76 -8.31
C ASP A 180 -0.43 -0.62 -7.78
N TYR A 181 -1.31 -0.09 -8.62
CA TYR A 181 -2.27 0.95 -8.26
C TYR A 181 -3.69 0.40 -8.06
N LEU A 182 -4.17 -0.45 -8.98
CA LEU A 182 -5.58 -0.79 -9.11
C LEU A 182 -5.99 -2.07 -8.38
N VAL A 183 -5.03 -2.91 -7.96
CA VAL A 183 -5.35 -4.12 -7.21
C VAL A 183 -5.94 -3.74 -5.86
N LEU A 184 -7.17 -4.19 -5.62
CA LEU A 184 -7.87 -4.04 -4.35
C LEU A 184 -7.60 -5.25 -3.45
N PRO A 185 -7.45 -5.06 -2.13
CA PRO A 185 -7.30 -6.18 -1.22
C PRO A 185 -8.58 -7.02 -1.19
N LEU A 186 -8.41 -8.33 -1.19
CA LEU A 186 -9.49 -9.30 -1.03
C LEU A 186 -9.30 -9.97 0.34
N ASP A 187 -10.06 -9.49 1.32
CA ASP A 187 -10.05 -10.04 2.67
C ASP A 187 -11.36 -10.78 2.91
N THR A 188 -11.29 -12.02 3.39
CA THR A 188 -12.49 -12.78 3.73
C THR A 188 -13.22 -12.10 4.88
N PRO A 189 -14.53 -11.80 4.74
CA PRO A 189 -15.32 -11.18 5.79
C PRO A 189 -15.25 -11.98 7.08
N ARG A 190 -15.00 -11.30 8.18
CA ARG A 190 -14.94 -11.93 9.48
C ARG A 190 -16.35 -12.25 9.95
N GLU A 191 -16.67 -13.54 10.08
CA GLU A 191 -17.97 -13.95 10.62
C GLU A 191 -18.18 -13.36 12.02
N PRO A 192 -19.36 -12.77 12.29
CA PRO A 192 -19.70 -12.30 13.62
C PRO A 192 -19.76 -13.46 14.63
N ASP A 193 -19.54 -13.16 15.91
CA ASP A 193 -19.75 -14.13 16.99
C ASP A 193 -21.19 -14.64 16.95
N ASP A 194 -21.45 -15.92 17.25
CA ASP A 194 -22.77 -16.54 17.25
C ASP A 194 -23.78 -15.77 18.10
N ARG A 195 -23.34 -15.07 19.13
CA ARG A 195 -24.18 -14.22 19.99
C ARG A 195 -24.69 -12.97 19.27
N LEU A 196 -24.02 -12.55 18.21
CA LEU A 196 -24.38 -11.39 17.38
C LEU A 196 -25.26 -11.80 16.19
N LEU A 197 -25.53 -13.09 16.01
CA LEU A 197 -26.45 -13.56 14.98
C LEU A 197 -27.90 -13.49 15.46
N PRO A 198 -28.87 -13.32 14.54
CA PRO A 198 -30.29 -13.25 14.88
C PRO A 198 -30.79 -14.57 15.47
N GLN A 199 -31.58 -14.46 16.53
CA GLN A 199 -32.10 -15.60 17.31
C GLN A 199 -33.58 -15.86 17.10
N ASP A 200 -34.34 -14.87 16.60
CA ASP A 200 -35.76 -14.97 16.27
C ASP A 200 -36.10 -14.31 14.94
N ASP A 201 -37.36 -14.34 14.56
CA ASP A 201 -37.85 -13.83 13.27
C ASP A 201 -37.80 -12.30 13.20
N ASP A 202 -37.98 -11.58 14.29
CA ASP A 202 -37.92 -10.11 14.32
C ASP A 202 -36.50 -9.62 14.25
N GLU A 203 -35.58 -10.25 14.99
CA GLU A 203 -34.14 -10.03 14.82
C GLU A 203 -33.65 -10.36 13.42
N THR A 204 -34.20 -11.41 12.79
CA THR A 204 -33.86 -11.79 11.40
C THR A 204 -34.28 -10.71 10.39
N LYS A 205 -35.41 -10.06 10.61
CA LYS A 205 -35.88 -8.95 9.73
C LYS A 205 -34.92 -7.74 9.87
N ILE A 206 -34.58 -7.37 11.12
CA ILE A 206 -33.64 -6.28 11.40
C ILE A 206 -32.28 -6.61 10.78
N TRP A 207 -31.77 -7.82 11.06
CA TRP A 207 -30.50 -8.27 10.48
C TRP A 207 -30.46 -8.18 8.96
N SER A 208 -31.47 -8.72 8.27
CA SER A 208 -31.50 -8.70 6.80
C SER A 208 -31.58 -7.28 6.25
N GLN A 209 -32.34 -6.39 6.87
CA GLN A 209 -32.43 -5.00 6.43
C GLN A 209 -31.05 -4.30 6.51
N TYR A 210 -30.36 -4.41 7.65
CA TYR A 210 -29.08 -3.76 7.84
C TYR A 210 -27.92 -4.48 7.13
N LEU A 211 -28.05 -5.78 6.89
CA LEU A 211 -27.15 -6.54 6.04
C LEU A 211 -27.18 -6.04 4.60
N ASP A 212 -28.39 -5.80 4.06
CA ASP A 212 -28.59 -5.21 2.72
C ASP A 212 -27.97 -3.82 2.61
N GLU A 213 -28.22 -2.99 3.62
CA GLU A 213 -27.66 -1.65 3.68
C GLU A 213 -26.13 -1.69 3.74
N GLY A 214 -25.58 -2.51 4.63
CA GLY A 214 -24.14 -2.72 4.73
C GLY A 214 -23.55 -3.23 3.43
N TRP A 215 -24.15 -4.22 2.80
CA TRP A 215 -23.71 -4.74 1.51
C TRP A 215 -23.60 -3.65 0.44
N SER A 216 -24.66 -2.84 0.30
CA SER A 216 -24.66 -1.72 -0.64
C SER A 216 -23.58 -0.68 -0.33
N GLN A 217 -23.34 -0.39 0.96
CA GLN A 217 -22.26 0.50 1.38
C GLN A 217 -20.88 -0.08 1.03
N GLY A 218 -20.67 -1.40 1.20
CA GLY A 218 -19.46 -2.09 0.84
C GLY A 218 -19.18 -2.05 -0.66
N GLU A 219 -20.18 -2.30 -1.49
CA GLU A 219 -20.05 -2.17 -2.95
C GLU A 219 -19.67 -0.74 -3.37
N GLN A 220 -20.33 0.27 -2.81
CA GLN A 220 -20.00 1.67 -3.07
C GLN A 220 -18.60 2.04 -2.64
N GLN A 221 -18.12 1.50 -1.51
CA GLN A 221 -16.77 1.72 -1.04
C GLN A 221 -15.72 1.10 -1.97
N ALA A 222 -15.98 -0.10 -2.51
CA ALA A 222 -15.09 -0.72 -3.49
C ALA A 222 -15.01 0.09 -4.80
N ASP A 223 -16.15 0.58 -5.30
CA ASP A 223 -16.20 1.45 -6.48
C ASP A 223 -15.46 2.78 -6.24
N ALA A 224 -15.62 3.39 -5.06
CA ALA A 224 -14.93 4.61 -4.68
C ALA A 224 -13.42 4.38 -4.59
N ALA A 225 -12.98 3.27 -4.01
CA ALA A 225 -11.56 2.90 -3.93
C ALA A 225 -10.94 2.71 -5.32
N LEU A 226 -11.64 2.01 -6.23
CA LEU A 226 -11.21 1.89 -7.62
C LEU A 226 -11.06 3.26 -8.30
N GLN A 227 -12.05 4.14 -8.11
CA GLN A 227 -12.03 5.48 -8.71
C GLN A 227 -10.85 6.31 -8.19
N GLU A 228 -10.57 6.27 -6.88
CA GLU A 228 -9.44 6.96 -6.28
C GLU A 228 -8.11 6.41 -6.81
N ASN A 229 -7.96 5.08 -6.83
CA ASN A 229 -6.77 4.40 -7.34
C ASN A 229 -6.54 4.69 -8.83
N MET A 230 -7.60 4.72 -9.63
CA MET A 230 -7.52 5.10 -11.06
C MET A 230 -7.07 6.55 -11.23
N ASN A 231 -7.58 7.45 -10.40
CA ASN A 231 -7.16 8.85 -10.41
C ASN A 231 -5.67 9.00 -10.04
N LEU A 232 -5.22 8.22 -9.05
CA LEU A 232 -3.81 8.17 -8.65
C LEU A 232 -2.92 7.66 -9.80
N LEU A 233 -3.27 6.54 -10.42
CA LEU A 233 -2.57 5.98 -11.58
C LEU A 233 -2.48 6.99 -12.73
N ARG A 234 -3.61 7.64 -13.05
CA ARG A 234 -3.67 8.65 -14.10
C ARG A 234 -2.83 9.87 -13.76
N ARG A 235 -2.91 10.37 -12.53
CA ARG A 235 -2.10 11.51 -12.04
C ARG A 235 -0.62 11.21 -12.22
N ASP A 236 -0.18 10.06 -11.73
CA ASP A 236 1.24 9.70 -11.73
C ASP A 236 1.76 9.49 -13.15
N TYR A 237 1.06 8.69 -13.95
CA TYR A 237 1.49 8.42 -15.33
C TYR A 237 1.49 9.69 -16.19
N LEU A 238 0.39 10.45 -16.19
CA LEU A 238 0.29 11.67 -16.96
C LEU A 238 1.22 12.76 -16.44
N GLY A 239 1.45 12.82 -15.13
CA GLY A 239 2.39 13.75 -14.50
C GLY A 239 3.84 13.48 -14.94
N MET A 240 4.23 12.20 -15.08
CA MET A 240 5.53 11.84 -15.65
C MET A 240 5.65 12.21 -17.15
N VAL A 241 4.57 12.05 -17.91
CA VAL A 241 4.52 12.52 -19.31
C VAL A 241 4.66 14.03 -19.37
N GLU A 242 3.98 14.76 -18.50
CA GLU A 242 4.04 16.22 -18.44
C GLU A 242 5.45 16.71 -18.04
N TYR A 243 6.12 16.01 -17.11
CA TYR A 243 7.52 16.27 -16.78
C TYR A 243 8.40 16.25 -18.03
N ARG A 244 8.29 15.23 -18.89
CA ARG A 244 9.10 15.14 -20.11
C ARG A 244 8.85 16.32 -21.05
N LYS A 245 7.58 16.71 -21.23
CA LYS A 245 7.23 17.90 -22.01
C LYS A 245 7.79 19.19 -21.40
N ALA A 246 7.71 19.32 -20.06
CA ALA A 246 8.23 20.48 -19.35
C ALA A 246 9.76 20.59 -19.47
N VAL A 247 10.49 19.45 -19.46
CA VAL A 247 11.92 19.42 -19.72
C VAL A 247 12.23 19.86 -21.15
N GLU A 248 11.51 19.33 -22.14
CA GLU A 248 11.68 19.73 -23.56
C GLU A 248 11.42 21.22 -23.76
N ALA A 249 10.44 21.78 -23.05
CA ALA A 249 10.12 23.19 -23.05
C ALA A 249 11.10 24.06 -22.24
N GLY A 250 12.04 23.45 -21.49
CA GLY A 250 12.98 24.17 -20.63
C GLY A 250 12.35 24.77 -19.37
N LEU A 251 11.13 24.35 -19.02
CA LEU A 251 10.41 24.81 -17.83
C LEU A 251 10.94 24.19 -16.53
N ILE A 252 11.53 23.00 -16.63
CA ILE A 252 12.11 22.25 -15.52
C ILE A 252 13.47 21.68 -15.90
N THR A 253 14.37 21.51 -14.94
CA THR A 253 15.66 20.85 -15.14
C THR A 253 15.51 19.34 -15.17
N ASN A 254 16.42 18.66 -15.87
CA ASN A 254 16.53 17.21 -15.78
C ASN A 254 17.02 16.77 -14.38
N LEU A 255 16.69 15.55 -14.03
CA LEU A 255 17.35 14.85 -12.93
C LEU A 255 18.82 14.59 -13.30
N VAL A 256 19.73 14.84 -12.35
CA VAL A 256 21.13 14.51 -12.48
C VAL A 256 21.43 13.27 -11.65
N LEU A 257 22.01 12.27 -12.29
CA LEU A 257 22.39 11.02 -11.63
C LEU A 257 23.91 10.96 -11.51
N LYS A 258 24.36 10.54 -10.33
CA LYS A 258 25.75 10.21 -10.06
C LYS A 258 25.88 8.70 -9.88
N SER A 259 26.85 8.11 -10.56
CA SER A 259 27.12 6.68 -10.45
C SER A 259 28.55 6.42 -10.06
N SER A 260 28.75 5.43 -9.18
CA SER A 260 30.06 4.93 -8.79
C SER A 260 30.10 3.42 -8.84
N GLU A 261 31.30 2.86 -8.96
CA GLU A 261 31.54 1.43 -8.96
C GLU A 261 32.69 1.14 -8.00
N THR A 262 32.51 0.15 -7.14
CA THR A 262 33.53 -0.29 -6.19
C THR A 262 33.75 -1.78 -6.38
N ARG A 263 35.01 -2.20 -6.53
CA ARG A 263 35.34 -3.62 -6.76
C ARG A 263 34.94 -4.51 -5.58
N ALA A 264 35.13 -4.01 -4.38
CA ALA A 264 34.72 -4.67 -3.15
C ALA A 264 34.36 -3.62 -2.11
N ALA A 265 33.19 -3.78 -1.50
CA ALA A 265 32.70 -2.98 -0.38
C ALA A 265 32.04 -3.92 0.64
N GLY A 266 31.90 -3.50 1.87
CA GLY A 266 31.22 -4.30 2.89
C GLY A 266 31.62 -3.93 4.31
N ASN A 267 31.17 -4.73 5.24
CA ASN A 267 31.49 -4.68 6.66
C ASN A 267 31.95 -6.06 7.14
N VAL A 268 31.89 -6.31 8.46
CA VAL A 268 32.35 -7.58 9.05
C VAL A 268 31.51 -8.77 8.61
N ASP A 269 30.24 -8.54 8.35
CA ASP A 269 29.24 -9.58 8.09
C ASP A 269 28.78 -9.64 6.62
N GLU A 270 29.09 -8.59 5.82
CA GLU A 270 28.62 -8.46 4.44
C GLU A 270 29.76 -8.09 3.50
N LEU A 271 29.82 -8.73 2.36
CA LEU A 271 30.76 -8.43 1.29
C LEU A 271 30.03 -8.25 -0.04
N TYR A 272 30.16 -7.07 -0.62
CA TYR A 272 29.65 -6.73 -1.94
C TYR A 272 30.80 -6.72 -2.94
N ILE A 273 30.74 -7.58 -3.95
CA ILE A 273 31.73 -7.66 -5.04
C ILE A 273 31.13 -7.00 -6.28
N GLY A 274 31.83 -6.00 -6.83
CA GLY A 274 31.36 -5.25 -7.98
C GLY A 274 30.13 -4.37 -7.66
N GLU A 275 30.14 -3.73 -6.48
CA GLU A 275 29.06 -2.83 -6.06
C GLU A 275 28.92 -1.68 -7.05
N ARG A 276 27.70 -1.48 -7.54
CA ARG A 276 27.33 -0.37 -8.40
C ARG A 276 26.32 0.49 -7.65
N ARG A 277 26.69 1.75 -7.43
CA ARG A 277 25.85 2.71 -6.71
C ARG A 277 25.39 3.80 -7.68
N VAL A 278 24.11 4.11 -7.63
CA VAL A 278 23.52 5.24 -8.33
C VAL A 278 22.69 6.04 -7.33
N GLU A 279 22.85 7.34 -7.40
CA GLU A 279 22.10 8.30 -6.58
C GLU A 279 21.59 9.46 -7.43
N ILE A 280 20.52 10.10 -7.00
CA ILE A 280 20.03 11.33 -7.60
C ILE A 280 20.83 12.47 -6.96
N ASP A 281 21.80 13.04 -7.71
CA ASP A 281 22.67 14.10 -7.26
C ASP A 281 21.96 15.46 -7.24
N ASP A 282 21.15 15.73 -8.29
CA ASP A 282 20.35 16.94 -8.36
C ASP A 282 18.90 16.62 -8.77
N ALA A 283 17.96 17.07 -7.93
CA ALA A 283 16.54 16.91 -8.19
C ALA A 283 16.07 17.90 -9.25
N ALA A 284 15.00 17.53 -9.97
CA ALA A 284 14.37 18.41 -10.94
C ALA A 284 13.80 19.67 -10.27
N ARG A 285 14.02 20.83 -10.88
CA ARG A 285 13.60 22.16 -10.39
C ARG A 285 13.03 23.02 -11.50
N PHE A 286 12.01 23.81 -11.19
CA PHE A 286 11.46 24.77 -12.15
C PHE A 286 12.46 25.87 -12.49
N VAL A 287 12.53 26.20 -13.76
CA VAL A 287 13.39 27.27 -14.30
C VAL A 287 12.61 28.58 -14.29
N LYS A 288 12.95 29.48 -13.37
CA LYS A 288 12.26 30.77 -13.19
C LYS A 288 12.58 31.81 -14.27
N ASN A 289 13.66 31.60 -15.05
CA ASN A 289 14.07 32.55 -16.10
C ASN A 289 13.39 32.23 -17.44
N PRO A 290 12.43 33.08 -17.90
CA PRO A 290 11.70 32.85 -19.14
C PRO A 290 12.59 32.81 -20.41
N ALA A 291 13.76 33.46 -20.39
CA ALA A 291 14.69 33.43 -21.52
C ALA A 291 15.25 32.03 -21.81
N ARG A 292 15.13 31.12 -20.88
CA ARG A 292 15.55 29.71 -21.04
C ARG A 292 14.44 28.79 -21.54
N TRP A 293 13.20 29.30 -21.60
CA TRP A 293 12.05 28.53 -22.05
C TRP A 293 12.02 28.46 -23.57
N LYS A 294 11.66 27.31 -24.10
CA LYS A 294 11.45 27.09 -25.51
C LYS A 294 9.95 27.16 -25.78
N PRO A 295 9.52 27.79 -26.89
CA PRO A 295 8.11 27.81 -27.22
C PRO A 295 7.61 26.38 -27.46
N ILE A 296 6.57 26.01 -26.75
CA ILE A 296 5.88 24.72 -26.97
C ILE A 296 5.19 24.82 -28.30
N GLN A 297 5.70 24.10 -29.31
CA GLN A 297 5.00 23.99 -30.58
C GLN A 297 3.71 23.20 -30.36
N ARG A 298 2.60 23.92 -30.27
CA ARG A 298 1.25 23.33 -30.34
C ARG A 298 1.06 22.87 -31.79
N ARG A 299 1.30 21.59 -32.06
CA ARG A 299 0.84 21.00 -33.32
C ARG A 299 -0.68 20.88 -33.23
N PHE A 300 -1.37 21.92 -33.68
CA PHE A 300 -2.78 21.81 -34.03
C PHE A 300 -2.85 20.91 -35.28
N GLN A 301 -3.18 19.64 -35.10
CA GLN A 301 -3.68 18.87 -36.23
C GLN A 301 -5.10 19.39 -36.50
N VAL A 302 -5.21 20.28 -37.46
CA VAL A 302 -6.50 20.58 -38.09
C VAL A 302 -6.86 19.32 -38.85
N ALA A 303 -7.79 18.51 -38.31
CA ALA A 303 -8.42 17.46 -39.09
C ALA A 303 -9.11 18.11 -40.27
N LYS A 304 -8.67 17.73 -41.50
CA LYS A 304 -9.38 18.01 -42.72
C LYS A 304 -10.52 17.03 -42.89
#